data_076bfa47a263b8ef87fe3f703f428e00
#
_entry.id   076bfa47a263b8ef87fe3f703f428e00
#
_cell.length_a   1.000
_cell.length_b   1.000
_cell.length_c   1.000
_cell.angle_alpha   90.00
_cell.angle_beta   90.00
_cell.angle_gamma   90.00
#
_symmetry.space_group_name_H-M   'P 1'
#
loop_
_entity.id
_entity.type
_entity.pdbx_description
1 polymer ?
#
loop_
_entity_poly.entity_id
_entity_poly.type
_entity_poly.pdbx_seq_one_letter_code
_entity_poly.pdbx_strand_id
1 'polypeptide(L)'
;MEKIKSVKIIECDESLYLRPVRMMYEQDGNEKFWDLMRVHDSVAIIVYNTTRQKLIFVKQFRPAVYYAEVENEDCEGDIDVKKYPPSIGLTIELCAGIVDKDQSLVETARDEVFEECGYSVPLSMFQKVTSYRSGVGVAGSLQTLYYVEVTDSMKVSDGGGNAHEGEYIEVIEMDLQQAYSLIYDETAPRPPSLLVALMWFFQNKVSGKLFQKL
;
A
#
# COMPACT_ATOMS: atom_id res chain seq x y z
N MET A 1 -9.93 -10.54 -9.58
CA MET A 1 -10.42 -10.16 -8.23
C MET A 1 -11.83 -10.72 -8.05
N GLU A 2 -12.08 -11.49 -6.97
CA GLU A 2 -13.42 -12.00 -6.67
C GLU A 2 -14.39 -10.84 -6.39
N LYS A 3 -15.65 -11.01 -6.84
CA LYS A 3 -16.67 -9.97 -6.60
C LYS A 3 -17.11 -10.01 -5.15
N ILE A 4 -16.88 -8.95 -4.40
CA ILE A 4 -17.46 -8.74 -3.07
C ILE A 4 -18.97 -8.63 -3.24
N LYS A 5 -19.72 -9.52 -2.55
CA LYS A 5 -21.17 -9.65 -2.73
C LYS A 5 -21.97 -9.03 -1.58
N SER A 6 -21.38 -8.95 -0.41
CA SER A 6 -22.01 -8.40 0.79
C SER A 6 -20.96 -7.77 1.69
N VAL A 7 -21.33 -6.72 2.39
CA VAL A 7 -20.52 -6.05 3.42
C VAL A 7 -21.42 -5.86 4.64
N LYS A 8 -20.89 -6.16 5.82
CA LYS A 8 -21.58 -5.96 7.09
C LYS A 8 -20.62 -5.36 8.10
N ILE A 9 -21.07 -4.34 8.79
CA ILE A 9 -20.34 -3.71 9.90
C ILE A 9 -20.89 -4.27 11.21
N ILE A 10 -20.02 -4.74 12.07
CA ILE A 10 -20.33 -5.28 13.40
C ILE A 10 -19.39 -4.65 14.43
N GLU A 11 -19.79 -4.66 15.70
CA GLU A 11 -18.90 -4.29 16.79
C GLU A 11 -17.66 -5.20 16.83
N CYS A 12 -16.51 -4.64 17.21
CA CYS A 12 -15.25 -5.35 17.32
C CYS A 12 -14.77 -5.30 18.77
N ASP A 13 -15.21 -6.24 19.59
CA ASP A 13 -14.84 -6.33 21.00
C ASP A 13 -13.40 -6.80 21.18
N GLU A 14 -12.92 -7.69 20.30
CA GLU A 14 -11.56 -8.20 20.28
C GLU A 14 -11.01 -8.22 18.85
N SER A 15 -9.78 -7.70 18.67
CA SER A 15 -9.10 -7.70 17.37
C SER A 15 -7.75 -8.42 17.47
N LEU A 16 -7.49 -9.29 16.50
CA LEU A 16 -6.19 -9.93 16.33
C LEU A 16 -5.13 -8.95 15.80
N TYR A 17 -5.57 -7.93 15.06
CA TYR A 17 -4.69 -7.04 14.29
C TYR A 17 -4.56 -5.65 14.91
N LEU A 18 -5.60 -5.17 15.60
CA LEU A 18 -5.66 -3.80 16.11
C LEU A 18 -5.68 -3.82 17.63
N ARG A 19 -4.71 -3.11 18.24
CA ARG A 19 -4.63 -2.96 19.71
C ARG A 19 -4.63 -1.47 20.04
N PRO A 20 -5.81 -0.87 20.27
CA PRO A 20 -5.91 0.51 20.70
C PRO A 20 -5.33 0.65 22.10
N VAL A 21 -4.58 1.73 22.33
CA VAL A 21 -4.04 2.10 23.63
C VAL A 21 -4.24 3.58 23.86
N ARG A 22 -4.46 3.97 25.13
CA ARG A 22 -4.48 5.38 25.55
C ARG A 22 -3.17 5.72 26.24
N MET A 23 -2.45 6.69 25.71
CA MET A 23 -1.26 7.26 26.32
C MET A 23 -1.65 8.50 27.11
N MET A 24 -1.37 8.48 28.42
CA MET A 24 -1.48 9.65 29.28
C MET A 24 -0.11 10.32 29.34
N TYR A 25 -0.06 11.65 29.24
CA TYR A 25 1.18 12.42 29.33
C TYR A 25 0.91 13.84 29.85
N GLU A 26 1.96 14.46 30.37
CA GLU A 26 1.93 15.86 30.77
C GLU A 26 2.67 16.73 29.77
N GLN A 27 2.09 17.84 29.40
CA GLN A 27 2.71 18.85 28.54
C GLN A 27 2.38 20.24 29.07
N ASP A 28 3.41 21.04 29.36
CA ASP A 28 3.30 22.41 29.90
C ASP A 28 2.43 22.49 31.15
N GLY A 29 2.56 21.51 32.05
CA GLY A 29 1.81 21.42 33.30
C GLY A 29 0.34 20.98 33.15
N ASN A 30 -0.06 20.53 31.99
CA ASN A 30 -1.41 20.03 31.71
C ASN A 30 -1.39 18.52 31.41
N GLU A 31 -2.26 17.78 32.08
CA GLU A 31 -2.50 16.39 31.75
C GLU A 31 -3.23 16.28 30.41
N LYS A 32 -2.74 15.41 29.55
CA LYS A 32 -3.30 15.11 28.23
C LYS A 32 -3.38 13.62 28.02
N PHE A 33 -4.23 13.22 27.09
CA PHE A 33 -4.26 11.85 26.59
C PHE A 33 -4.32 11.83 25.07
N TRP A 34 -3.88 10.70 24.52
CA TRP A 34 -3.96 10.43 23.09
C TRP A 34 -4.28 8.96 22.86
N ASP A 35 -5.30 8.71 22.05
CA ASP A 35 -5.67 7.36 21.65
C ASP A 35 -4.89 7.00 20.37
N LEU A 36 -4.19 5.90 20.43
CA LEU A 36 -3.30 5.44 19.38
C LEU A 36 -3.40 3.92 19.19
N MET A 37 -2.87 3.45 18.08
CA MET A 37 -2.85 2.04 17.71
C MET A 37 -1.41 1.59 17.49
N ARG A 38 -1.04 0.47 18.10
CA ARG A 38 0.25 -0.17 17.82
C ARG A 38 0.10 -1.11 16.64
N VAL A 39 0.83 -0.83 15.56
CA VAL A 39 0.86 -1.63 14.33
C VAL A 39 2.31 -1.97 13.97
N HIS A 40 2.50 -2.92 13.05
CA HIS A 40 3.81 -3.29 12.53
C HIS A 40 4.41 -2.20 11.66
N ASP A 41 5.73 -2.15 11.61
CA ASP A 41 6.46 -1.44 10.56
C ASP A 41 6.26 -2.16 9.23
N SER A 42 6.57 -1.50 8.11
CA SER A 42 6.32 -2.04 6.77
C SER A 42 7.42 -1.69 5.79
N VAL A 43 7.47 -2.43 4.68
CA VAL A 43 8.24 -2.10 3.50
C VAL A 43 7.29 -1.74 2.35
N ALA A 44 7.75 -0.88 1.45
CA ALA A 44 7.07 -0.58 0.19
C ALA A 44 8.12 -0.55 -0.93
N ILE A 45 7.76 -1.02 -2.11
CA ILE A 45 8.71 -1.24 -3.18
C ILE A 45 8.23 -0.60 -4.48
N ILE A 46 9.06 0.26 -5.07
CA ILE A 46 8.91 0.74 -6.43
C ILE A 46 9.48 -0.34 -7.35
N VAL A 47 8.63 -1.03 -8.09
CA VAL A 47 9.03 -2.07 -9.03
C VAL A 47 8.94 -1.52 -10.45
N TYR A 48 10.08 -1.46 -11.16
CA TYR A 48 10.17 -0.95 -12.52
C TYR A 48 10.63 -2.02 -13.50
N ASN A 49 9.77 -2.40 -14.43
CA ASN A 49 10.15 -3.34 -15.50
C ASN A 49 10.86 -2.60 -16.64
N THR A 50 12.18 -2.79 -16.74
CA THR A 50 13.03 -2.14 -17.72
C THR A 50 12.84 -2.67 -19.15
N THR A 51 12.38 -3.93 -19.31
CA THR A 51 12.08 -4.52 -20.63
C THR A 51 10.88 -3.85 -21.27
N ARG A 52 9.83 -3.62 -20.49
CA ARG A 52 8.57 -3.04 -20.95
C ARG A 52 8.44 -1.54 -20.68
N GLN A 53 9.39 -0.95 -19.93
CA GLN A 53 9.37 0.44 -19.48
C GLN A 53 8.07 0.80 -18.75
N LYS A 54 7.65 -0.07 -17.82
CA LYS A 54 6.45 0.09 -17.02
C LYS A 54 6.74 0.00 -15.53
N LEU A 55 6.00 0.78 -14.76
CA LEU A 55 5.90 0.61 -13.31
C LEU A 55 4.83 -0.44 -12.99
N ILE A 56 5.12 -1.25 -11.98
CA ILE A 56 4.25 -2.32 -11.52
C ILE A 56 3.66 -1.89 -10.19
N PHE A 57 2.34 -1.96 -10.10
CA PHE A 57 1.55 -1.64 -8.92
C PHE A 57 0.66 -2.82 -8.57
N VAL A 58 0.08 -2.74 -7.39
CA VAL A 58 -0.94 -3.66 -6.92
C VAL A 58 -2.26 -2.91 -6.77
N LYS A 59 -3.35 -3.60 -7.04
CA LYS A 59 -4.70 -3.10 -6.83
C LYS A 59 -5.44 -4.07 -5.95
N GLN A 60 -6.01 -3.58 -4.86
CA GLN A 60 -6.69 -4.42 -3.89
C GLN A 60 -7.86 -3.68 -3.23
N PHE A 61 -8.77 -4.44 -2.62
CA PHE A 61 -9.83 -3.89 -1.82
C PHE A 61 -9.33 -3.59 -0.41
N ARG A 62 -9.48 -2.34 0.01
CA ARG A 62 -9.15 -1.89 1.36
C ARG A 62 -10.44 -1.58 2.12
N PRO A 63 -10.86 -2.45 3.05
CA PRO A 63 -12.08 -2.23 3.84
C PRO A 63 -12.13 -0.87 4.54
N ALA A 64 -10.98 -0.37 5.04
CA ALA A 64 -10.92 0.94 5.69
C ALA A 64 -11.24 2.10 4.73
N VAL A 65 -10.77 2.01 3.47
CA VAL A 65 -11.08 3.01 2.42
C VAL A 65 -12.55 2.91 2.05
N TYR A 66 -13.05 1.69 1.85
CA TYR A 66 -14.48 1.47 1.57
C TYR A 66 -15.37 2.06 2.66
N TYR A 67 -15.06 1.78 3.93
CA TYR A 67 -15.83 2.26 5.08
C TYR A 67 -15.84 3.80 5.19
N ALA A 68 -14.74 4.45 4.84
CA ALA A 68 -14.63 5.91 4.87
C ALA A 68 -15.51 6.62 3.81
N GLU A 69 -15.92 5.90 2.76
CA GLU A 69 -16.80 6.41 1.69
C GLU A 69 -18.29 6.14 1.96
N VAL A 70 -18.61 5.37 3.02
CA VAL A 70 -20.00 5.10 3.43
C VAL A 70 -20.49 6.25 4.30
N GLU A 71 -21.69 6.78 4.01
CA GLU A 71 -22.33 7.83 4.81
C GLU A 71 -22.59 7.36 6.25
N ASN A 72 -22.47 8.27 7.22
CA ASN A 72 -22.57 7.91 8.64
C ASN A 72 -23.88 7.21 9.01
N GLU A 73 -24.98 7.55 8.33
CA GLU A 73 -26.30 6.96 8.55
C GLU A 73 -26.38 5.50 8.11
N ASP A 74 -25.48 5.08 7.22
CA ASP A 74 -25.44 3.73 6.64
C ASP A 74 -24.23 2.90 7.17
N CYS A 75 -23.48 3.42 8.14
CA CYS A 75 -22.25 2.80 8.65
C CYS A 75 -22.48 1.65 9.66
N GLU A 76 -23.70 1.16 9.84
CA GLU A 76 -24.02 0.08 10.77
C GLU A 76 -24.78 -1.04 10.08
N GLY A 77 -24.53 -2.29 10.51
CA GLY A 77 -25.22 -3.45 9.98
C GLY A 77 -24.86 -3.79 8.54
N ASP A 78 -25.85 -4.18 7.76
CA ASP A 78 -25.65 -4.58 6.36
C ASP A 78 -25.57 -3.34 5.44
N ILE A 79 -24.46 -3.21 4.73
CA ILE A 79 -24.24 -2.12 3.78
C ILE A 79 -24.87 -2.45 2.42
N ASP A 80 -25.66 -1.54 1.86
CA ASP A 80 -26.19 -1.70 0.51
C ASP A 80 -25.08 -1.55 -0.55
N VAL A 81 -24.57 -2.68 -1.03
CA VAL A 81 -23.51 -2.72 -2.06
C VAL A 81 -23.96 -2.20 -3.43
N LYS A 82 -25.25 -1.91 -3.63
CA LYS A 82 -25.72 -1.21 -4.84
C LYS A 82 -25.57 0.29 -4.70
N LYS A 83 -25.81 0.85 -3.50
CA LYS A 83 -25.55 2.26 -3.17
C LYS A 83 -24.04 2.52 -3.05
N TYR A 84 -23.33 1.62 -2.36
CA TYR A 84 -21.88 1.69 -2.13
C TYR A 84 -21.18 0.51 -2.81
N PRO A 85 -20.89 0.59 -4.12
CA PRO A 85 -20.26 -0.52 -4.83
C PRO A 85 -18.84 -0.77 -4.30
N PRO A 86 -18.40 -2.04 -4.14
CA PRO A 86 -17.07 -2.37 -3.62
C PRO A 86 -15.90 -1.71 -4.35
N SER A 87 -16.12 -1.24 -5.59
CA SER A 87 -15.11 -0.51 -6.37
C SER A 87 -14.61 0.77 -5.71
N ILE A 88 -15.41 1.41 -4.82
CA ILE A 88 -14.98 2.63 -4.09
C ILE A 88 -13.88 2.34 -3.07
N GLY A 89 -13.76 1.10 -2.60
CA GLY A 89 -12.69 0.66 -1.71
C GLY A 89 -11.47 0.07 -2.42
N LEU A 90 -11.43 0.10 -3.76
CA LEU A 90 -10.27 -0.38 -4.52
C LEU A 90 -9.18 0.67 -4.56
N THR A 91 -7.99 0.34 -4.06
CA THR A 91 -6.82 1.21 -4.03
C THR A 91 -5.75 0.77 -5.00
N ILE A 92 -5.01 1.73 -5.55
CA ILE A 92 -3.77 1.49 -6.29
C ILE A 92 -2.60 1.77 -5.35
N GLU A 93 -1.74 0.78 -5.16
CA GLU A 93 -0.66 0.82 -4.18
C GLU A 93 0.67 0.34 -4.77
N LEU A 94 1.75 0.63 -4.05
CA LEU A 94 3.02 -0.06 -4.28
C LEU A 94 2.90 -1.51 -3.79
N CYS A 95 3.72 -2.41 -4.31
CA CYS A 95 4.03 -3.67 -3.66
C CYS A 95 4.53 -3.37 -2.24
N ALA A 96 3.93 -3.98 -1.20
CA ALA A 96 4.19 -3.62 0.19
C ALA A 96 3.75 -4.71 1.17
N GLY A 97 4.53 -4.89 2.25
CA GLY A 97 4.15 -5.83 3.30
C GLY A 97 4.62 -5.41 4.69
N ILE A 98 4.06 -6.07 5.70
CA ILE A 98 4.39 -5.84 7.11
C ILE A 98 5.69 -6.55 7.49
N VAL A 99 6.42 -5.98 8.45
CA VAL A 99 7.62 -6.57 9.05
C VAL A 99 7.20 -7.33 10.29
N ASP A 100 6.82 -8.57 10.13
CA ASP A 100 6.34 -9.46 11.19
C ASP A 100 7.20 -10.73 11.38
N LYS A 101 8.12 -11.00 10.43
CA LYS A 101 9.05 -12.13 10.43
C LYS A 101 10.43 -11.69 10.95
N ASP A 102 11.18 -12.63 11.52
CA ASP A 102 12.58 -12.41 11.96
C ASP A 102 13.53 -12.47 10.76
N GLN A 103 13.47 -11.43 9.93
CA GLN A 103 14.29 -11.25 8.74
C GLN A 103 14.59 -9.76 8.51
N SER A 104 15.56 -9.48 7.64
CA SER A 104 15.90 -8.09 7.31
C SER A 104 14.81 -7.43 6.45
N LEU A 105 14.73 -6.09 6.49
CA LEU A 105 13.75 -5.33 5.69
C LEU A 105 13.89 -5.59 4.19
N VAL A 106 15.10 -5.83 3.69
CA VAL A 106 15.32 -6.13 2.27
C VAL A 106 14.88 -7.55 1.90
N GLU A 107 14.95 -8.51 2.82
CA GLU A 107 14.40 -9.85 2.63
C GLU A 107 12.87 -9.80 2.60
N THR A 108 12.25 -9.04 3.51
CA THR A 108 10.81 -8.78 3.45
C THR A 108 10.43 -8.16 2.09
N ALA A 109 11.15 -7.13 1.64
CA ALA A 109 10.88 -6.49 0.36
C ALA A 109 10.99 -7.44 -0.85
N ARG A 110 11.97 -8.37 -0.82
CA ARG A 110 12.12 -9.41 -1.86
C ARG A 110 10.94 -10.38 -1.86
N ASP A 111 10.54 -10.84 -0.69
CA ASP A 111 9.45 -11.81 -0.53
C ASP A 111 8.13 -11.19 -1.02
N GLU A 112 7.85 -9.93 -0.68
CA GLU A 112 6.67 -9.21 -1.18
C GLU A 112 6.67 -9.05 -2.71
N VAL A 113 7.82 -8.69 -3.31
CA VAL A 113 7.92 -8.61 -4.78
C VAL A 113 7.67 -9.96 -5.45
N PHE A 114 8.08 -11.05 -4.80
CA PHE A 114 7.81 -12.39 -5.29
C PHE A 114 6.34 -12.78 -5.13
N GLU A 115 5.74 -12.56 -3.95
CA GLU A 115 4.37 -12.98 -3.62
C GLU A 115 3.33 -12.12 -4.34
N GLU A 116 3.45 -10.80 -4.27
CA GLU A 116 2.48 -9.89 -4.86
C GLU A 116 2.67 -9.68 -6.37
N CYS A 117 3.92 -9.50 -6.82
CA CYS A 117 4.21 -9.13 -8.20
C CYS A 117 4.74 -10.27 -9.08
N GLY A 118 5.12 -11.41 -8.50
CA GLY A 118 5.56 -12.60 -9.23
C GLY A 118 6.98 -12.53 -9.80
N TYR A 119 7.86 -11.68 -9.24
CA TYR A 119 9.24 -11.55 -9.70
C TYR A 119 10.23 -12.16 -8.70
N SER A 120 11.15 -12.99 -9.20
CA SER A 120 12.29 -13.50 -8.44
C SER A 120 13.50 -12.60 -8.64
N VAL A 121 13.86 -11.83 -7.59
CA VAL A 121 14.89 -10.80 -7.66
C VAL A 121 15.96 -11.01 -6.60
N PRO A 122 17.27 -10.99 -6.97
CA PRO A 122 18.36 -11.04 -5.98
C PRO A 122 18.32 -9.84 -5.02
N LEU A 123 18.63 -10.08 -3.74
CA LEU A 123 18.67 -9.04 -2.69
C LEU A 123 19.55 -7.83 -3.07
N SER A 124 20.66 -8.09 -3.77
CA SER A 124 21.62 -7.04 -4.18
C SER A 124 21.06 -6.01 -5.16
N MET A 125 19.90 -6.29 -5.78
CA MET A 125 19.24 -5.36 -6.70
C MET A 125 18.32 -4.36 -6.01
N PHE A 126 17.98 -4.58 -4.74
CA PHE A 126 17.12 -3.68 -3.99
C PHE A 126 17.90 -2.46 -3.49
N GLN A 127 17.50 -1.29 -3.92
CA GLN A 127 18.03 -0.01 -3.45
C GLN A 127 17.10 0.56 -2.38
N LYS A 128 17.59 0.75 -1.15
CA LYS A 128 16.86 1.52 -0.15
C LYS A 128 16.78 2.98 -0.59
N VAL A 129 15.57 3.52 -0.64
CA VAL A 129 15.32 4.92 -1.00
C VAL A 129 15.30 5.79 0.25
N THR A 130 14.39 5.51 1.17
CA THR A 130 14.22 6.27 2.42
C THR A 130 13.35 5.49 3.42
N SER A 131 13.19 6.05 4.61
CA SER A 131 12.18 5.60 5.57
C SER A 131 11.44 6.81 6.13
N TYR A 132 10.15 6.66 6.40
CA TYR A 132 9.27 7.71 6.92
C TYR A 132 8.20 7.14 7.84
N ARG A 133 7.62 8.00 8.68
CA ARG A 133 6.50 7.61 9.55
C ARG A 133 5.18 7.66 8.78
N SER A 134 4.40 6.60 8.92
CA SER A 134 3.05 6.49 8.37
C SER A 134 2.03 6.63 9.50
N GLY A 135 0.85 7.19 9.19
CA GLY A 135 -0.26 7.30 10.12
C GLY A 135 0.07 8.04 11.43
N VAL A 136 0.84 9.13 11.37
CA VAL A 136 1.43 9.83 12.53
C VAL A 136 0.43 10.28 13.60
N GLY A 137 -0.84 10.47 13.23
CA GLY A 137 -1.90 10.83 14.18
C GLY A 137 -2.44 9.65 15.00
N VAL A 138 -2.24 8.41 14.52
CA VAL A 138 -2.88 7.23 15.11
C VAL A 138 -1.89 6.11 15.40
N ALA A 139 -0.98 5.79 14.45
CA ALA A 139 -0.11 4.61 14.53
C ALA A 139 1.38 4.95 14.65
N GLY A 140 1.89 5.85 13.80
CA GLY A 140 3.29 6.27 13.81
C GLY A 140 4.28 5.17 13.40
N SER A 141 3.85 4.13 12.68
CA SER A 141 4.71 3.05 12.18
C SER A 141 5.76 3.56 11.19
N LEU A 142 6.90 2.89 11.12
CA LEU A 142 7.94 3.19 10.15
C LEU A 142 7.67 2.41 8.85
N GLN A 143 7.65 3.11 7.72
CA GLN A 143 7.64 2.48 6.40
C GLN A 143 8.98 2.73 5.70
N THR A 144 9.60 1.66 5.20
CA THR A 144 10.85 1.74 4.43
C THR A 144 10.57 1.52 2.96
N LEU A 145 10.94 2.52 2.15
CA LEU A 145 10.77 2.50 0.71
C LEU A 145 12.02 1.95 0.02
N TYR A 146 11.80 0.95 -0.84
CA TYR A 146 12.81 0.38 -1.73
C TYR A 146 12.48 0.66 -3.19
N TYR A 147 13.50 0.57 -4.03
CA TYR A 147 13.41 0.58 -5.48
C TYR A 147 14.09 -0.66 -6.03
N VAL A 148 13.49 -1.27 -7.06
CA VAL A 148 14.06 -2.41 -7.76
C VAL A 148 13.73 -2.36 -9.25
N GLU A 149 14.73 -2.68 -10.08
CA GLU A 149 14.56 -2.91 -11.52
C GLU A 149 14.36 -4.40 -11.78
N VAL A 150 13.37 -4.72 -12.60
CA VAL A 150 13.08 -6.09 -13.03
C VAL A 150 13.04 -6.19 -14.55
N THR A 151 13.20 -7.40 -15.05
CA THR A 151 13.05 -7.73 -16.47
C THR A 151 11.99 -8.82 -16.64
N ASP A 152 11.49 -9.02 -17.85
CA ASP A 152 10.51 -10.08 -18.12
C ASP A 152 11.07 -11.48 -17.81
N SER A 153 12.38 -11.69 -17.92
CA SER A 153 13.03 -12.96 -17.57
C SER A 153 13.02 -13.28 -16.08
N MET A 154 12.79 -12.29 -15.21
CA MET A 154 12.67 -12.46 -13.75
C MET A 154 11.24 -12.79 -13.32
N LYS A 155 10.26 -12.69 -14.22
CA LYS A 155 8.87 -13.03 -13.92
C LYS A 155 8.72 -14.55 -13.85
N VAL A 156 8.31 -15.07 -12.69
CA VAL A 156 8.20 -16.53 -12.43
C VAL A 156 6.78 -16.97 -12.10
N SER A 157 5.88 -16.03 -11.79
CA SER A 157 4.47 -16.28 -11.55
C SER A 157 3.63 -15.04 -11.90
N ASP A 158 2.31 -15.16 -11.85
CA ASP A 158 1.41 -14.01 -12.05
C ASP A 158 1.39 -13.06 -10.86
N GLY A 159 1.88 -13.49 -9.69
CA GLY A 159 1.73 -12.77 -8.43
C GLY A 159 0.29 -12.89 -7.91
N GLY A 160 -0.17 -11.87 -7.18
CA GLY A 160 -1.55 -11.80 -6.73
C GLY A 160 -1.75 -11.96 -5.23
N GLY A 161 -0.66 -12.00 -4.45
CA GLY A 161 -0.67 -12.18 -3.00
C GLY A 161 -0.90 -13.62 -2.57
N ASN A 162 -1.09 -13.82 -1.29
CA ASN A 162 -1.32 -15.14 -0.69
C ASN A 162 -2.81 -15.38 -0.42
N ALA A 163 -3.48 -16.11 -1.31
CA ALA A 163 -4.91 -16.43 -1.17
C ALA A 163 -5.23 -17.21 0.12
N HIS A 164 -4.27 -17.96 0.70
CA HIS A 164 -4.45 -18.67 1.97
C HIS A 164 -4.49 -17.71 3.17
N GLU A 165 -3.94 -16.53 3.03
CA GLU A 165 -3.99 -15.43 4.02
C GLU A 165 -5.13 -14.45 3.73
N GLY A 166 -5.95 -14.73 2.71
CA GLY A 166 -7.07 -13.88 2.31
C GLY A 166 -6.67 -12.67 1.48
N GLU A 167 -5.45 -12.65 0.98
CA GLU A 167 -4.98 -11.59 0.10
C GLU A 167 -5.39 -11.85 -1.35
N TYR A 168 -6.14 -10.92 -1.89
CA TYR A 168 -6.58 -10.92 -3.29
C TYR A 168 -6.09 -9.64 -3.97
N ILE A 169 -5.00 -9.77 -4.69
CA ILE A 169 -4.28 -8.65 -5.31
C ILE A 169 -4.36 -8.79 -6.83
N GLU A 170 -4.60 -7.70 -7.51
CA GLU A 170 -4.48 -7.59 -8.96
C GLU A 170 -3.18 -6.83 -9.29
N VAL A 171 -2.27 -7.48 -9.99
CA VAL A 171 -1.05 -6.84 -10.48
C VAL A 171 -1.40 -5.98 -11.70
N ILE A 172 -1.11 -4.69 -11.62
CA ILE A 172 -1.35 -3.75 -12.71
C ILE A 172 -0.05 -3.11 -13.17
N GLU A 173 0.04 -2.82 -14.45
CA GLU A 173 1.20 -2.21 -15.07
C GLU A 173 0.80 -0.89 -15.73
N MET A 174 1.56 0.14 -15.44
CA MET A 174 1.36 1.45 -16.03
C MET A 174 2.61 1.89 -16.78
N ASP A 175 2.41 2.47 -17.96
CA ASP A 175 3.47 3.20 -18.62
C ASP A 175 3.81 4.49 -17.83
N LEU A 176 4.91 5.15 -18.21
CA LEU A 176 5.38 6.32 -17.46
C LEU A 176 4.38 7.48 -17.49
N GLN A 177 3.63 7.65 -18.59
CA GLN A 177 2.61 8.71 -18.70
C GLN A 177 1.43 8.43 -17.76
N GLN A 178 0.92 7.20 -17.74
CA GLN A 178 -0.15 6.79 -16.84
C GLN A 178 0.25 6.95 -15.37
N ALA A 179 1.46 6.48 -15.02
CA ALA A 179 1.99 6.58 -13.66
C ALA A 179 2.22 8.05 -13.23
N TYR A 180 2.66 8.92 -14.15
CA TYR A 180 2.80 10.34 -13.88
C TYR A 180 1.44 11.00 -13.63
N SER A 181 0.46 10.71 -14.49
CA SER A 181 -0.90 11.24 -14.34
C SER A 181 -1.54 10.82 -13.04
N LEU A 182 -1.25 9.59 -12.55
CA LEU A 182 -1.75 9.07 -11.28
C LEU A 182 -1.33 9.93 -10.07
N ILE A 183 -0.21 10.67 -10.15
CA ILE A 183 0.23 11.56 -9.05
C ILE A 183 -0.85 12.62 -8.74
N TYR A 184 -1.55 13.10 -9.76
CA TYR A 184 -2.51 14.20 -9.68
C TYR A 184 -3.98 13.77 -9.84
N ASP A 185 -4.23 12.47 -10.04
CA ASP A 185 -5.59 11.94 -10.17
C ASP A 185 -6.25 11.80 -8.80
N GLU A 186 -7.04 12.79 -8.39
CA GLU A 186 -7.77 12.80 -7.12
C GLU A 186 -8.90 11.76 -7.07
N THR A 187 -9.28 11.17 -8.21
CA THR A 187 -10.36 10.18 -8.28
C THR A 187 -9.88 8.76 -7.99
N ALA A 188 -8.56 8.51 -8.09
CA ALA A 188 -7.96 7.21 -7.81
C ALA A 188 -7.58 7.08 -6.32
N PRO A 189 -8.24 6.20 -5.54
CA PRO A 189 -7.84 5.96 -4.16
C PRO A 189 -6.40 5.41 -4.10
N ARG A 190 -5.52 6.13 -3.44
CA ARG A 190 -4.10 5.79 -3.34
C ARG A 190 -3.47 6.32 -2.05
N PRO A 191 -2.53 5.59 -1.43
CA PRO A 191 -1.86 6.04 -0.22
C PRO A 191 -0.79 7.12 -0.52
N PRO A 192 -0.45 7.96 0.46
CA PRO A 192 0.62 8.95 0.32
C PRO A 192 1.98 8.35 -0.04
N SER A 193 2.25 7.11 0.38
CA SER A 193 3.48 6.37 0.02
C SER A 193 3.67 6.23 -1.49
N LEU A 194 2.57 5.99 -2.23
CA LEU A 194 2.61 5.93 -3.69
C LEU A 194 3.01 7.27 -4.31
N LEU A 195 2.48 8.37 -3.79
CA LEU A 195 2.82 9.72 -4.28
C LEU A 195 4.30 10.04 -4.07
N VAL A 196 4.82 9.77 -2.85
CA VAL A 196 6.24 9.95 -2.53
C VAL A 196 7.12 9.10 -3.46
N ALA A 197 6.74 7.85 -3.67
CA ALA A 197 7.46 6.91 -4.52
C ALA A 197 7.52 7.36 -5.98
N LEU A 198 6.37 7.77 -6.54
CA LEU A 198 6.29 8.26 -7.91
C LEU A 198 7.09 9.55 -8.10
N MET A 199 6.97 10.51 -7.19
CA MET A 199 7.76 11.75 -7.23
C MET A 199 9.25 11.45 -7.19
N TRP A 200 9.69 10.56 -6.30
CA TRP A 200 11.09 10.13 -6.23
C TRP A 200 11.54 9.45 -7.54
N PHE A 201 10.72 8.53 -8.07
CA PHE A 201 11.04 7.80 -9.29
C PHE A 201 11.21 8.74 -10.48
N PHE A 202 10.27 9.64 -10.71
CA PHE A 202 10.35 10.60 -11.81
C PHE A 202 11.52 11.57 -11.66
N GLN A 203 11.83 11.98 -10.45
CA GLN A 203 12.97 12.88 -10.19
C GLN A 203 14.34 12.20 -10.40
N ASN A 204 14.46 10.90 -10.07
CA ASN A 204 15.75 10.23 -9.98
C ASN A 204 16.03 9.22 -11.10
N LYS A 205 14.98 8.66 -11.73
CA LYS A 205 15.10 7.57 -12.69
C LYS A 205 14.67 7.95 -14.11
N VAL A 206 13.87 9.00 -14.25
CA VAL A 206 13.40 9.48 -15.56
C VAL A 206 14.25 10.66 -16.01
N SER A 207 14.92 10.54 -17.16
CA SER A 207 15.75 11.62 -17.69
C SER A 207 14.89 12.83 -18.10
N GLY A 208 15.44 14.07 -17.92
CA GLY A 208 14.72 15.33 -18.17
C GLY A 208 14.12 15.50 -19.57
N LYS A 209 14.61 14.77 -20.59
CA LYS A 209 14.01 14.77 -21.93
C LYS A 209 12.67 14.01 -22.00
N LEU A 210 12.47 13.01 -21.14
CA LEU A 210 11.21 12.29 -21.03
C LEU A 210 10.21 13.12 -20.20
N PHE A 211 10.69 13.82 -19.17
CA PHE A 211 9.88 14.68 -18.32
C PHE A 211 9.21 15.85 -19.07
N GLN A 212 9.83 16.34 -20.15
CA GLN A 212 9.27 17.40 -21.00
C GLN A 212 8.18 16.91 -21.96
N LYS A 213 7.98 15.59 -22.06
CA LYS A 213 6.96 14.98 -22.93
C LYS A 213 5.77 14.41 -22.14
N LEU A 214 5.86 14.36 -20.79
CA LEU A 214 4.78 13.99 -19.89
C LEU A 214 3.99 15.22 -19.47
#